data_12c8900d9c35ccba4f860f8b6bff4e1f
#
_entry.id   12c8900d9c35ccba4f860f8b6bff4e1f
#
_cell.length_a   1.000
_cell.length_b   1.000
_cell.length_c   1.000
_cell.angle_alpha   90.00
_cell.angle_beta   90.00
_cell.angle_gamma   90.00
#
_symmetry.space_group_name_H-M   'P 1'
#
loop_
_entity.id
_entity.type
_entity.pdbx_description
1 polymer ?
#
loop_
_entity_poly.entity_id
_entity_poly.type
_entity_poly.pdbx_seq_one_letter_code
_entity_poly.pdbx_strand_id
1 'polypeptide(L)'
;AAQFDADIIILADLARWEAQQRQRRHEIANLGADNHTAQAGELYKRSYFVDWRVCDRWKQDLLPVLDYLLDTNEPGVPRLISGDTLLDALQHTSARPFRVVPFFDPGLWGGHWMEEICGLDRDAPNHAWCFDCVPEENSLLLGFGDQTVEIPSNDLVLLEPVALLGDAVHARFGPEFPIRFDLLDTMGGGNLSLQVHPVTEYIQAHFGLHYTQDESYYILDAETDIFKQGNLLGSGLASALTLENLPEFGHSVA
;
A
#
# COMPACT_ATOMS: atom_id res chain seq x y z
N ALA A 1 13.31 14.23 -14.53
CA ALA A 1 13.69 15.58 -14.21
C ALA A 1 13.18 16.56 -15.26
N ALA A 2 12.90 17.77 -14.85
CA ALA A 2 12.31 18.78 -15.69
C ALA A 2 13.12 18.98 -16.97
N GLN A 3 12.56 18.55 -18.08
CA GLN A 3 13.07 18.90 -19.42
C GLN A 3 12.65 20.33 -19.82
N PHE A 4 11.97 21.04 -18.92
CA PHE A 4 11.41 22.36 -19.15
C PHE A 4 11.99 23.33 -18.10
N ASP A 5 12.42 24.47 -18.57
CA ASP A 5 12.76 25.62 -17.73
C ASP A 5 11.41 26.26 -17.34
N ALA A 6 10.87 25.89 -16.20
CA ALA A 6 9.56 26.32 -15.73
C ALA A 6 9.73 27.40 -14.65
N ASP A 7 8.95 28.47 -14.74
CA ASP A 7 8.94 29.53 -13.72
C ASP A 7 8.25 29.07 -12.42
N ILE A 8 7.30 28.14 -12.52
CA ILE A 8 6.55 27.56 -11.39
C ILE A 8 6.31 26.08 -11.63
N ILE A 9 6.58 25.25 -10.64
CA ILE A 9 6.35 23.82 -10.65
C ILE A 9 5.24 23.48 -9.66
N ILE A 10 4.12 22.96 -10.14
CA ILE A 10 2.99 22.51 -9.33
C ILE A 10 2.81 21.02 -9.55
N LEU A 11 2.89 20.23 -8.48
CA LEU A 11 2.54 18.82 -8.49
C LEU A 11 1.07 18.66 -8.09
N ALA A 12 0.22 18.25 -9.04
CA ALA A 12 -1.11 17.76 -8.71
C ALA A 12 -1.00 16.30 -8.27
N ASP A 13 -1.28 16.06 -7.00
CA ASP A 13 -1.12 14.73 -6.40
C ASP A 13 -2.45 14.12 -5.99
N LEU A 14 -2.45 12.80 -5.86
CA LEU A 14 -3.60 11.99 -5.56
C LEU A 14 -3.18 10.79 -4.70
N ALA A 15 -3.86 10.57 -3.58
CA ALA A 15 -3.70 9.37 -2.78
C ALA A 15 -3.94 8.12 -3.65
N ARG A 16 -3.06 7.13 -3.53
CA ARG A 16 -3.13 5.94 -4.40
C ARG A 16 -4.37 5.10 -4.12
N TRP A 17 -4.86 5.10 -2.88
CA TRP A 17 -6.14 4.50 -2.55
C TRP A 17 -7.29 5.17 -3.33
N GLU A 18 -7.34 6.50 -3.37
CA GLU A 18 -8.34 7.22 -4.16
C GLU A 18 -8.17 6.96 -5.67
N ALA A 19 -6.94 6.87 -6.16
CA ALA A 19 -6.70 6.47 -7.55
C ALA A 19 -7.28 5.08 -7.85
N GLN A 20 -7.13 4.12 -6.95
CA GLN A 20 -7.74 2.80 -7.08
C GLN A 20 -9.26 2.88 -7.07
N GLN A 21 -9.86 3.69 -6.19
CA GLN A 21 -11.31 3.89 -6.18
C GLN A 21 -11.81 4.50 -7.50
N ARG A 22 -11.11 5.49 -8.04
CA ARG A 22 -11.45 6.07 -9.36
C ARG A 22 -11.31 5.05 -10.50
N GLN A 23 -10.33 4.18 -10.44
CA GLN A 23 -10.21 3.07 -11.39
C GLN A 23 -11.37 2.08 -11.27
N ARG A 24 -11.79 1.73 -10.06
CA ARG A 24 -12.96 0.84 -9.81
C ARG A 24 -14.27 1.46 -10.33
N ARG A 25 -14.37 2.79 -10.32
CA ARG A 25 -15.51 3.54 -10.89
C ARG A 25 -15.35 3.82 -12.39
N HIS A 26 -14.27 3.34 -13.02
CA HIS A 26 -13.96 3.56 -14.44
C HIS A 26 -13.75 5.05 -14.81
N GLU A 27 -13.36 5.87 -13.86
CA GLU A 27 -13.16 7.32 -14.06
C GLU A 27 -11.77 7.64 -14.62
N ILE A 28 -10.77 6.79 -14.31
CA ILE A 28 -9.39 6.97 -14.78
C ILE A 28 -8.80 5.66 -15.32
N ALA A 29 -7.89 5.82 -16.27
CA ALA A 29 -7.09 4.74 -16.84
C ALA A 29 -5.70 4.67 -16.19
N ASN A 30 -4.92 3.67 -16.54
CA ASN A 30 -3.50 3.60 -16.23
C ASN A 30 -2.71 4.64 -17.04
N LEU A 31 -1.53 5.00 -16.56
CA LEU A 31 -0.64 5.98 -17.17
C LEU A 31 -0.33 5.61 -18.63
N GLY A 32 -0.64 6.52 -19.54
CA GLY A 32 -0.39 6.35 -20.98
C GLY A 32 -1.18 5.22 -21.66
N ALA A 33 -2.27 4.73 -21.04
CA ALA A 33 -3.13 3.70 -21.58
C ALA A 33 -4.59 4.20 -21.69
N ASP A 34 -5.34 3.60 -22.61
CA ASP A 34 -6.80 3.82 -22.75
C ASP A 34 -7.51 2.52 -22.31
N ASN A 35 -7.46 2.23 -21.01
CA ASN A 35 -7.95 0.97 -20.44
C ASN A 35 -8.87 1.16 -19.23
N HIS A 36 -9.51 2.32 -19.09
CA HIS A 36 -10.37 2.64 -17.94
C HIS A 36 -11.54 1.64 -17.74
N THR A 37 -11.90 0.89 -18.78
CA THR A 37 -12.94 -0.16 -18.71
C THR A 37 -12.43 -1.56 -18.38
N ALA A 38 -11.11 -1.72 -18.17
CA ALA A 38 -10.54 -3.00 -17.79
C ALA A 38 -10.96 -3.40 -16.37
N GLN A 39 -10.75 -4.67 -16.01
CA GLN A 39 -11.08 -5.15 -14.67
C GLN A 39 -10.20 -4.45 -13.61
N ALA A 40 -10.78 -4.16 -12.45
CA ALA A 40 -10.11 -3.44 -11.37
C ALA A 40 -8.77 -4.08 -10.97
N GLY A 41 -8.70 -5.43 -10.93
CA GLY A 41 -7.46 -6.14 -10.61
C GLY A 41 -6.36 -5.98 -11.67
N GLU A 42 -6.70 -5.82 -12.94
CA GLU A 42 -5.75 -5.54 -14.01
C GLU A 42 -5.22 -4.10 -13.93
N LEU A 43 -6.13 -3.15 -13.70
CA LEU A 43 -5.79 -1.74 -13.50
C LEU A 43 -4.85 -1.59 -12.30
N TYR A 44 -5.18 -2.21 -11.17
CA TYR A 44 -4.37 -2.21 -9.96
C TYR A 44 -2.97 -2.78 -10.18
N LYS A 45 -2.86 -3.98 -10.77
CA LYS A 45 -1.55 -4.61 -11.02
C LYS A 45 -0.65 -3.73 -11.89
N ARG A 46 -1.21 -3.11 -12.93
CA ARG A 46 -0.45 -2.19 -13.77
C ARG A 46 -0.07 -0.93 -13.01
N SER A 47 -0.99 -0.38 -12.20
CA SER A 47 -0.67 0.75 -11.31
C SER A 47 0.50 0.42 -10.39
N TYR A 48 0.44 -0.70 -9.68
CA TYR A 48 1.45 -1.09 -8.70
C TYR A 48 2.83 -1.34 -9.32
N PHE A 49 2.89 -2.13 -10.40
CA PHE A 49 4.16 -2.56 -10.98
C PHE A 49 4.75 -1.57 -12.00
N VAL A 50 3.95 -0.69 -12.58
CA VAL A 50 4.40 0.21 -13.63
C VAL A 50 4.15 1.67 -13.27
N ASP A 51 2.89 2.10 -13.12
CA ASP A 51 2.54 3.52 -13.07
C ASP A 51 3.15 4.19 -11.83
N TRP A 52 2.95 3.60 -10.65
CA TRP A 52 3.46 4.15 -9.40
C TRP A 52 4.99 4.15 -9.36
N ARG A 53 5.63 3.14 -9.91
CA ARG A 53 7.10 3.07 -10.01
C ARG A 53 7.67 4.17 -10.91
N VAL A 54 6.98 4.51 -11.99
CA VAL A 54 7.34 5.63 -12.85
C VAL A 54 7.12 6.95 -12.14
N CYS A 55 5.95 7.13 -11.51
CA CYS A 55 5.62 8.34 -10.76
C CYS A 55 6.60 8.57 -9.60
N ASP A 56 6.96 7.53 -8.84
CA ASP A 56 7.89 7.64 -7.72
C ASP A 56 9.27 8.13 -8.16
N ARG A 57 9.77 7.62 -9.29
CA ARG A 57 11.03 8.11 -9.86
C ARG A 57 10.99 9.58 -10.25
N TRP A 58 9.86 10.06 -10.77
CA TRP A 58 9.67 11.47 -11.04
C TRP A 58 9.55 12.29 -9.75
N LYS A 59 8.83 11.78 -8.79
CA LYS A 59 8.63 12.45 -7.49
C LYS A 59 9.95 12.62 -6.73
N GLN A 60 10.87 11.66 -6.78
CA GLN A 60 12.20 11.80 -6.17
C GLN A 60 12.93 13.07 -6.63
N ASP A 61 12.81 13.40 -7.91
CA ASP A 61 13.45 14.58 -8.49
C ASP A 61 12.59 15.85 -8.30
N LEU A 62 11.27 15.73 -8.27
CA LEU A 62 10.34 16.88 -8.24
C LEU A 62 10.06 17.37 -6.83
N LEU A 63 9.81 16.48 -5.87
CA LEU A 63 9.39 16.85 -4.52
C LEU A 63 10.33 17.83 -3.82
N PRO A 64 11.67 17.72 -3.97
CA PRO A 64 12.59 18.68 -3.35
C PRO A 64 12.58 20.09 -3.95
N VAL A 65 12.00 20.26 -5.15
CA VAL A 65 12.10 21.51 -5.93
C VAL A 65 10.74 22.06 -6.37
N LEU A 66 9.66 21.48 -5.93
CA LEU A 66 8.34 21.97 -6.30
C LEU A 66 7.99 23.27 -5.55
N ASP A 67 7.32 24.20 -6.24
CA ASP A 67 6.81 25.42 -5.63
C ASP A 67 5.50 25.16 -4.88
N TYR A 68 4.64 24.28 -5.41
CA TYR A 68 3.34 23.97 -4.81
C TYR A 68 2.96 22.51 -4.99
N LEU A 69 2.33 21.94 -3.96
CA LEU A 69 1.59 20.69 -4.04
C LEU A 69 0.08 21.00 -4.06
N LEU A 70 -0.63 20.42 -5.01
CA LEU A 70 -2.08 20.48 -5.16
C LEU A 70 -2.68 19.11 -4.82
N ASP A 71 -3.34 19.00 -3.68
CA ASP A 71 -4.15 17.84 -3.31
C ASP A 71 -5.43 17.82 -4.15
N THR A 72 -5.63 16.73 -4.90
CA THR A 72 -6.76 16.51 -5.79
C THR A 72 -7.65 15.33 -5.37
N ASN A 73 -7.55 14.90 -4.11
CA ASN A 73 -8.31 13.76 -3.60
C ASN A 73 -9.83 14.02 -3.61
N GLU A 74 -10.25 15.20 -3.23
CA GLU A 74 -11.64 15.60 -3.22
C GLU A 74 -12.00 16.37 -4.49
N PRO A 75 -12.80 15.80 -5.42
CA PRO A 75 -13.17 16.48 -6.64
C PRO A 75 -13.88 17.81 -6.35
N GLY A 76 -13.40 18.89 -6.98
CA GLY A 76 -13.99 20.22 -6.84
C GLY A 76 -13.57 21.00 -5.57
N VAL A 77 -12.79 20.42 -4.68
CA VAL A 77 -12.26 21.06 -3.47
C VAL A 77 -10.73 20.86 -3.40
N PRO A 78 -9.97 21.31 -4.38
CA PRO A 78 -8.52 21.17 -4.36
C PRO A 78 -7.91 22.02 -3.25
N ARG A 79 -6.85 21.46 -2.60
CA ARG A 79 -6.11 22.17 -1.55
C ARG A 79 -4.67 22.36 -2.01
N LEU A 80 -4.18 23.57 -1.83
CA LEU A 80 -2.84 23.95 -2.28
C LEU A 80 -1.98 24.33 -1.09
N ILE A 81 -0.77 23.77 -1.02
CA ILE A 81 0.27 24.16 -0.08
C ILE A 81 1.56 24.46 -0.83
N SER A 82 2.44 25.29 -0.24
CA SER A 82 3.76 25.52 -0.80
C SER A 82 4.66 24.29 -0.63
N GLY A 83 5.66 24.14 -1.50
CA GLY A 83 6.68 23.09 -1.40
C GLY A 83 7.41 23.14 -0.07
N ASP A 84 7.80 24.32 0.40
CA ASP A 84 8.45 24.50 1.71
C ASP A 84 7.55 23.99 2.85
N THR A 85 6.26 24.28 2.79
CA THR A 85 5.28 23.80 3.79
C THR A 85 5.18 22.27 3.78
N LEU A 86 5.22 21.66 2.60
CA LEU A 86 5.23 20.20 2.47
C LEU A 86 6.50 19.62 3.10
N LEU A 87 7.68 20.15 2.76
CA LEU A 87 8.96 19.67 3.30
C LEU A 87 8.99 19.76 4.83
N ASP A 88 8.61 20.91 5.39
CA ASP A 88 8.53 21.10 6.83
C ASP A 88 7.58 20.08 7.49
N ALA A 89 6.41 19.85 6.90
CA ALA A 89 5.42 18.91 7.43
C ALA A 89 5.94 17.46 7.42
N LEU A 90 6.64 17.05 6.37
CA LEU A 90 7.21 15.71 6.27
C LEU A 90 8.39 15.50 7.22
N GLN A 91 9.24 16.50 7.39
CA GLN A 91 10.29 16.51 8.40
C GLN A 91 9.71 16.34 9.82
N HIS A 92 8.68 17.11 10.15
CA HIS A 92 7.99 16.98 11.44
C HIS A 92 7.34 15.60 11.61
N THR A 93 6.79 15.02 10.55
CA THR A 93 6.16 13.70 10.57
C THR A 93 7.19 12.60 10.81
N SER A 94 8.33 12.61 10.12
CA SER A 94 9.39 11.61 10.28
C SER A 94 10.05 11.64 11.68
N ALA A 95 10.01 12.78 12.37
CA ALA A 95 10.63 12.97 13.68
C ALA A 95 9.76 12.50 14.87
N ARG A 96 8.58 11.98 14.65
CA ARG A 96 7.64 11.58 15.72
C ARG A 96 6.78 10.39 15.29
N PRO A 97 6.16 9.65 16.26
CA PRO A 97 5.20 8.61 15.93
C PRO A 97 4.02 9.18 15.13
N PHE A 98 3.69 8.51 14.03
CA PHE A 98 2.52 8.81 13.20
C PHE A 98 1.89 7.50 12.73
N ARG A 99 0.76 7.60 12.06
CA ARG A 99 0.13 6.47 11.38
C ARG A 99 -0.33 6.92 10.00
N VAL A 100 -0.32 5.99 9.07
CA VAL A 100 -0.95 6.17 7.75
C VAL A 100 -2.47 6.14 7.88
N VAL A 101 -3.19 6.67 6.90
CA VAL A 101 -4.63 6.48 6.77
C VAL A 101 -4.88 5.01 6.46
N PRO A 102 -5.55 4.26 7.34
CA PRO A 102 -5.85 2.87 7.05
C PRO A 102 -6.95 2.77 5.99
N PHE A 103 -6.91 1.72 5.19
CA PHE A 103 -8.05 1.37 4.37
C PHE A 103 -8.58 -0.02 4.72
N PHE A 104 -9.80 -0.28 4.27
CA PHE A 104 -10.53 -1.52 4.49
C PHE A 104 -11.08 -1.98 3.16
N ASP A 105 -10.78 -3.19 2.73
CA ASP A 105 -11.19 -3.66 1.43
C ASP A 105 -11.87 -5.04 1.52
N PRO A 106 -13.01 -5.23 0.85
CA PRO A 106 -13.64 -6.54 0.76
C PRO A 106 -12.85 -7.46 -0.20
N GLY A 107 -12.93 -8.75 0.05
CA GLY A 107 -12.32 -9.76 -0.81
C GLY A 107 -13.17 -11.04 -0.86
N LEU A 108 -12.85 -11.93 -1.79
CA LEU A 108 -13.60 -13.18 -2.00
C LEU A 108 -13.63 -14.09 -0.77
N TRP A 109 -12.63 -13.96 0.10
CA TRP A 109 -12.47 -14.77 1.29
C TRP A 109 -12.71 -14.00 2.59
N GLY A 110 -13.08 -12.72 2.48
CA GLY A 110 -13.25 -11.83 3.63
C GLY A 110 -14.30 -12.29 4.62
N GLY A 111 -14.02 -12.06 5.90
CA GLY A 111 -14.88 -12.37 7.03
C GLY A 111 -15.59 -11.15 7.61
N HIS A 112 -16.18 -11.32 8.80
CA HIS A 112 -16.92 -10.30 9.53
C HIS A 112 -16.44 -10.11 10.98
N TRP A 113 -15.37 -10.78 11.39
CA TRP A 113 -14.83 -10.68 12.76
C TRP A 113 -14.33 -9.28 13.08
N MET A 114 -13.62 -8.66 12.13
CA MET A 114 -13.12 -7.28 12.29
C MET A 114 -14.26 -6.26 12.36
N GLU A 115 -15.39 -6.52 11.71
CA GLU A 115 -16.59 -5.70 11.81
C GLU A 115 -17.07 -5.61 13.25
N GLU A 116 -17.12 -6.75 13.95
CA GLU A 116 -17.56 -6.81 15.35
C GLU A 116 -16.53 -6.15 16.30
N ILE A 117 -15.25 -6.48 16.14
CA ILE A 117 -14.19 -6.03 17.04
C ILE A 117 -13.88 -4.54 16.89
N CYS A 118 -13.91 -4.02 15.67
CA CYS A 118 -13.53 -2.63 15.37
C CYS A 118 -14.72 -1.73 15.08
N GLY A 119 -15.95 -2.25 15.07
CA GLY A 119 -17.15 -1.46 14.80
C GLY A 119 -17.17 -0.91 13.38
N LEU A 120 -16.71 -1.69 12.41
CA LEU A 120 -16.65 -1.29 11.00
C LEU A 120 -18.04 -1.29 10.36
N ASP A 121 -18.09 -0.80 9.12
CA ASP A 121 -19.32 -0.69 8.34
C ASP A 121 -19.96 -2.06 8.09
N ARG A 122 -21.16 -2.27 8.59
CA ARG A 122 -21.93 -3.51 8.46
C ARG A 122 -22.62 -3.67 7.10
N ASP A 123 -22.69 -2.60 6.33
CA ASP A 123 -23.25 -2.63 4.98
C ASP A 123 -22.19 -3.05 3.94
N ALA A 124 -20.91 -3.11 4.34
CA ALA A 124 -19.84 -3.64 3.50
C ALA A 124 -20.03 -5.15 3.25
N PRO A 125 -19.66 -5.66 2.06
CA PRO A 125 -19.80 -7.10 1.77
C PRO A 125 -19.02 -8.00 2.73
N ASN A 126 -17.87 -7.58 3.17
CA ASN A 126 -16.98 -8.17 4.17
C ASN A 126 -15.75 -7.27 4.38
N HIS A 127 -14.85 -7.69 5.25
CA HIS A 127 -13.60 -6.97 5.57
C HIS A 127 -12.41 -7.92 5.43
N ALA A 128 -11.99 -8.18 4.18
CA ALA A 128 -10.88 -9.08 3.90
C ALA A 128 -9.53 -8.50 4.33
N TRP A 129 -9.25 -7.27 3.94
CA TRP A 129 -8.06 -6.50 4.32
C TRP A 129 -8.45 -5.34 5.22
N CYS A 130 -7.78 -5.23 6.35
CA CYS A 130 -8.11 -4.25 7.39
C CYS A 130 -6.86 -3.59 7.93
N PHE A 131 -6.94 -2.30 8.22
CA PHE A 131 -5.84 -1.50 8.78
C PHE A 131 -4.54 -1.61 7.99
N ASP A 132 -4.65 -1.77 6.69
CA ASP A 132 -3.52 -1.96 5.83
C ASP A 132 -2.47 -0.86 6.00
N CYS A 133 -1.23 -1.27 6.18
CA CYS A 133 -0.05 -0.43 6.17
C CYS A 133 0.88 -0.90 5.05
N VAL A 134 0.50 -0.52 3.84
CA VAL A 134 1.23 -0.74 2.60
C VAL A 134 1.65 0.62 2.08
N PRO A 135 2.90 1.06 2.28
CA PRO A 135 3.32 2.44 1.99
C PRO A 135 3.06 2.90 0.57
N GLU A 136 3.05 1.95 -0.35
CA GLU A 136 2.72 2.23 -1.75
C GLU A 136 1.24 2.56 -1.97
N GLU A 137 0.35 2.24 -1.04
CA GLU A 137 -1.11 2.39 -1.22
C GLU A 137 -1.73 3.41 -0.27
N ASN A 138 -1.23 3.46 0.97
CA ASN A 138 -1.75 4.36 1.99
C ASN A 138 -1.45 5.83 1.71
N SER A 139 -2.15 6.68 2.43
CA SER A 139 -1.93 8.12 2.45
C SER A 139 -1.57 8.62 3.85
N LEU A 140 -1.15 9.88 3.90
CA LEU A 140 -0.94 10.68 5.10
C LEU A 140 -1.88 11.88 5.07
N LEU A 141 -2.41 12.22 6.23
CA LEU A 141 -3.14 13.47 6.46
C LEU A 141 -2.24 14.47 7.15
N LEU A 142 -1.93 15.56 6.47
CA LEU A 142 -1.14 16.65 6.98
C LEU A 142 -2.07 17.81 7.41
N GLY A 143 -2.07 18.15 8.70
CA GLY A 143 -2.94 19.17 9.27
C GLY A 143 -2.28 20.55 9.32
N PHE A 144 -2.96 21.57 8.79
CA PHE A 144 -2.52 22.97 8.76
C PHE A 144 -3.64 23.86 9.31
N GLY A 145 -3.69 24.01 10.63
CA GLY A 145 -4.80 24.71 11.29
C GLY A 145 -6.12 23.95 11.14
N ASP A 146 -7.05 24.53 10.43
CA ASP A 146 -8.36 23.95 10.09
C ASP A 146 -8.39 23.21 8.73
N GLN A 147 -7.28 23.24 8.01
CA GLN A 147 -7.14 22.58 6.73
C GLN A 147 -6.37 21.27 6.84
N THR A 148 -6.75 20.29 6.06
CA THR A 148 -6.04 19.01 5.94
C THR A 148 -5.73 18.74 4.47
N VAL A 149 -4.49 18.36 4.20
CA VAL A 149 -4.03 17.93 2.88
C VAL A 149 -3.73 16.44 2.95
N GLU A 150 -4.18 15.69 1.98
CA GLU A 150 -3.93 14.26 1.88
C GLU A 150 -2.93 13.99 0.74
N ILE A 151 -1.87 13.24 1.07
CA ILE A 151 -0.81 12.87 0.14
C ILE A 151 -0.55 11.36 0.18
N PRO A 152 0.05 10.75 -0.87
CA PRO A 152 0.57 9.39 -0.78
C PRO A 152 1.61 9.26 0.33
N SER A 153 1.51 8.23 1.16
CA SER A 153 2.47 8.03 2.26
C SER A 153 3.90 7.79 1.74
N ASN A 154 4.03 7.30 0.51
CA ASN A 154 5.32 7.08 -0.12
C ASN A 154 6.11 8.39 -0.36
N ASP A 155 5.45 9.54 -0.41
CA ASP A 155 6.15 10.83 -0.53
C ASP A 155 7.02 11.12 0.69
N LEU A 156 6.60 10.70 1.88
CA LEU A 156 7.44 10.75 3.09
C LEU A 156 8.67 9.85 2.95
N VAL A 157 8.50 8.64 2.42
CA VAL A 157 9.62 7.70 2.20
C VAL A 157 10.63 8.26 1.21
N LEU A 158 10.15 8.92 0.15
CA LEU A 158 11.01 9.52 -0.88
C LEU A 158 11.79 10.73 -0.38
N LEU A 159 11.18 11.57 0.47
CA LEU A 159 11.80 12.82 0.97
C LEU A 159 12.64 12.62 2.22
N GLU A 160 12.20 11.78 3.15
CA GLU A 160 12.84 11.59 4.44
C GLU A 160 13.26 10.13 4.69
N PRO A 161 13.91 9.44 3.71
CA PRO A 161 14.18 8.01 3.81
C PRO A 161 15.10 7.65 4.98
N VAL A 162 16.13 8.45 5.24
CA VAL A 162 17.09 8.18 6.32
C VAL A 162 16.45 8.41 7.69
N ALA A 163 15.71 9.50 7.85
CA ALA A 163 15.01 9.82 9.10
C ALA A 163 13.96 8.76 9.44
N LEU A 164 13.25 8.26 8.42
CA LEU A 164 12.18 7.27 8.57
C LEU A 164 12.71 5.85 8.76
N LEU A 165 13.69 5.44 7.97
CA LEU A 165 14.17 4.05 7.90
C LEU A 165 15.39 3.80 8.79
N GLY A 166 16.15 4.83 9.11
CA GLY A 166 17.48 4.73 9.71
C GLY A 166 18.57 4.27 8.71
N ASP A 167 19.82 4.52 9.07
CA ASP A 167 20.98 4.31 8.17
C ASP A 167 21.08 2.88 7.62
N ALA A 168 20.85 1.88 8.48
CA ALA A 168 21.05 0.48 8.11
C ALA A 168 19.98 -0.01 7.09
N VAL A 169 18.73 0.37 7.28
CA VAL A 169 17.63 -0.02 6.38
C VAL A 169 17.73 0.76 5.08
N HIS A 170 17.96 2.08 5.17
CA HIS A 170 18.18 2.92 3.99
C HIS A 170 19.38 2.44 3.15
N ALA A 171 20.50 2.06 3.76
CA ALA A 171 21.66 1.53 3.03
C ALA A 171 21.33 0.24 2.25
N ARG A 172 20.37 -0.57 2.72
CA ARG A 172 19.96 -1.81 2.07
C ARG A 172 18.86 -1.63 1.03
N PHE A 173 17.86 -0.82 1.32
CA PHE A 173 16.62 -0.73 0.54
C PHE A 173 16.47 0.61 -0.20
N GLY A 174 17.35 1.58 0.04
CA GLY A 174 17.22 2.92 -0.51
C GLY A 174 15.97 3.64 0.02
N PRO A 175 15.32 4.48 -0.80
CA PRO A 175 14.09 5.17 -0.43
C PRO A 175 12.85 4.27 -0.66
N GLU A 176 12.92 3.04 -0.17
CA GLU A 176 11.80 2.08 -0.19
C GLU A 176 11.53 1.59 1.23
N PHE A 177 10.27 1.62 1.66
CA PHE A 177 9.86 1.10 2.94
C PHE A 177 9.64 -0.41 2.81
N PRO A 178 10.47 -1.27 3.45
CA PRO A 178 10.49 -2.69 3.12
C PRO A 178 9.46 -3.52 3.90
N ILE A 179 8.65 -2.91 4.74
CA ILE A 179 7.66 -3.61 5.58
C ILE A 179 6.26 -3.26 5.08
N ARG A 180 5.42 -4.29 4.99
CA ARG A 180 3.98 -4.21 4.79
C ARG A 180 3.29 -4.97 5.90
N PHE A 181 2.17 -4.45 6.34
CA PHE A 181 1.41 -5.03 7.44
C PHE A 181 -0.09 -4.90 7.17
N ASP A 182 -0.80 -6.02 7.25
CA ASP A 182 -2.24 -6.09 7.08
C ASP A 182 -2.87 -6.93 8.19
N LEU A 183 -4.09 -6.62 8.57
CA LEU A 183 -4.96 -7.53 9.32
C LEU A 183 -5.89 -8.20 8.34
N LEU A 184 -5.79 -9.52 8.22
CA LEU A 184 -6.61 -10.31 7.31
C LEU A 184 -7.71 -11.01 8.09
N ASP A 185 -8.96 -10.83 7.65
CA ASP A 185 -10.13 -11.45 8.27
C ASP A 185 -10.74 -12.50 7.35
N THR A 186 -10.72 -13.75 7.82
CA THR A 186 -11.33 -14.90 7.11
C THR A 186 -12.41 -15.59 7.95
N MET A 187 -12.76 -15.01 9.11
CA MET A 187 -13.72 -15.59 10.05
C MET A 187 -15.15 -15.59 9.49
N GLY A 188 -15.71 -16.76 9.26
CA GLY A 188 -16.99 -16.92 8.57
C GLY A 188 -16.92 -16.64 7.06
N GLY A 189 -15.76 -16.37 6.53
CA GLY A 189 -15.48 -16.15 5.10
C GLY A 189 -14.97 -17.40 4.39
N GLY A 190 -13.98 -17.20 3.51
CA GLY A 190 -13.36 -18.26 2.72
C GLY A 190 -11.87 -18.46 3.05
N ASN A 191 -11.25 -19.35 2.30
CA ASN A 191 -9.80 -19.58 2.42
C ASN A 191 -9.00 -18.53 1.67
N LEU A 192 -7.88 -18.10 2.25
CA LEU A 192 -6.88 -17.30 1.57
C LEU A 192 -6.35 -18.03 0.33
N SER A 193 -5.99 -17.27 -0.68
CA SER A 193 -5.31 -17.82 -1.86
C SER A 193 -3.94 -18.35 -1.45
N LEU A 194 -3.59 -19.55 -1.94
CA LEU A 194 -2.21 -20.01 -1.88
C LEU A 194 -1.39 -19.21 -2.90
N GLN A 195 -0.38 -18.51 -2.43
CA GLN A 195 0.51 -17.71 -3.25
C GLN A 195 1.94 -18.24 -3.17
N VAL A 196 2.67 -18.15 -4.27
CA VAL A 196 4.09 -18.45 -4.35
C VAL A 196 4.82 -17.18 -4.72
N HIS A 197 5.71 -16.72 -3.84
CA HIS A 197 6.54 -15.57 -4.10
C HIS A 197 7.81 -15.98 -4.86
N PRO A 198 8.22 -15.24 -5.89
CA PRO A 198 9.42 -15.57 -6.64
C PRO A 198 10.68 -15.30 -5.78
N VAL A 199 11.74 -16.05 -6.05
CA VAL A 199 13.06 -15.78 -5.45
C VAL A 199 13.64 -14.46 -5.94
N THR A 200 14.55 -13.88 -5.16
CA THR A 200 15.13 -12.54 -5.42
C THR A 200 15.73 -12.43 -6.82
N GLU A 201 16.49 -13.43 -7.26
CA GLU A 201 17.13 -13.42 -8.58
C GLU A 201 16.11 -13.36 -9.72
N TYR A 202 14.98 -14.04 -9.55
CA TYR A 202 13.91 -14.03 -10.55
C TYR A 202 13.22 -12.65 -10.59
N ILE A 203 12.91 -12.07 -9.43
CA ILE A 203 12.21 -10.78 -9.35
C ILE A 203 13.10 -9.65 -9.88
N GLN A 204 14.40 -9.69 -9.63
CA GLN A 204 15.35 -8.75 -10.18
C GLN A 204 15.44 -8.85 -11.71
N ALA A 205 15.49 -10.05 -12.26
CA ALA A 205 15.62 -10.27 -13.68
C ALA A 205 14.36 -9.93 -14.49
N HIS A 206 13.18 -10.16 -13.93
CA HIS A 206 11.92 -10.09 -14.67
C HIS A 206 11.04 -8.91 -14.32
N PHE A 207 11.15 -8.37 -13.10
CA PHE A 207 10.30 -7.27 -12.61
C PHE A 207 11.07 -6.00 -12.28
N GLY A 208 12.40 -6.05 -12.24
CA GLY A 208 13.23 -4.90 -11.90
C GLY A 208 13.07 -4.44 -10.45
N LEU A 209 12.55 -5.28 -9.57
CA LEU A 209 12.48 -5.06 -8.14
C LEU A 209 13.78 -5.55 -7.47
N HIS A 210 14.16 -4.93 -6.36
CA HIS A 210 15.45 -5.22 -5.74
C HIS A 210 15.43 -6.41 -4.79
N TYR A 211 14.25 -6.77 -4.28
CA TYR A 211 14.05 -7.86 -3.30
C TYR A 211 12.67 -8.50 -3.48
N THR A 212 12.54 -9.72 -2.99
CA THR A 212 11.28 -10.45 -2.95
C THR A 212 10.48 -10.11 -1.71
N GLN A 213 9.24 -10.57 -1.66
CA GLN A 213 8.39 -10.50 -0.47
C GLN A 213 8.58 -11.77 0.35
N ASP A 214 9.06 -11.62 1.58
CA ASP A 214 8.99 -12.64 2.61
C ASP A 214 7.72 -12.40 3.42
N GLU A 215 6.89 -13.42 3.58
CA GLU A 215 5.59 -13.30 4.21
C GLU A 215 5.44 -14.26 5.40
N SER A 216 4.85 -13.77 6.47
CA SER A 216 4.56 -14.56 7.66
C SER A 216 3.22 -14.14 8.26
N TYR A 217 2.57 -15.06 8.97
CA TYR A 217 1.29 -14.82 9.63
C TYR A 217 1.40 -14.98 11.13
N TYR A 218 0.75 -14.08 11.86
CA TYR A 218 0.46 -14.22 13.26
C TYR A 218 -1.04 -14.38 13.44
N ILE A 219 -1.50 -15.51 13.97
CA ILE A 219 -2.93 -15.79 14.14
C ILE A 219 -3.41 -15.10 15.41
N LEU A 220 -4.31 -14.13 15.24
CA LEU A 220 -4.93 -13.38 16.34
C LEU A 220 -6.06 -14.18 16.99
N ASP A 221 -6.91 -14.79 16.16
CA ASP A 221 -8.03 -15.61 16.59
C ASP A 221 -8.33 -16.70 15.55
N ALA A 222 -8.99 -17.78 15.94
CA ALA A 222 -9.32 -18.89 15.06
C ALA A 222 -10.61 -19.58 15.51
N GLU A 223 -11.41 -20.01 14.56
CA GLU A 223 -12.55 -20.90 14.85
C GLU A 223 -12.08 -22.24 15.39
N THR A 224 -12.66 -22.68 16.49
CA THR A 224 -12.21 -23.87 17.22
C THR A 224 -12.35 -25.19 16.46
N ASP A 225 -13.17 -25.25 15.42
CA ASP A 225 -13.50 -26.46 14.65
C ASP A 225 -12.84 -26.52 13.25
N ILE A 226 -11.98 -25.59 12.92
CA ILE A 226 -11.26 -25.53 11.63
C ILE A 226 -10.55 -26.87 11.31
N PHE A 227 -9.92 -27.48 12.30
CA PHE A 227 -9.20 -28.75 12.12
C PHE A 227 -10.12 -29.95 11.94
N LYS A 228 -11.36 -29.88 12.40
CA LYS A 228 -12.34 -30.97 12.25
C LYS A 228 -13.03 -30.98 10.89
N GLN A 229 -13.07 -29.85 10.20
CA GLN A 229 -13.77 -29.71 8.92
C GLN A 229 -12.88 -29.95 7.69
N GLY A 230 -11.59 -30.24 7.88
CA GLY A 230 -10.65 -30.46 6.78
C GLY A 230 -10.32 -29.22 5.95
N ASN A 231 -10.74 -28.04 6.39
CA ASN A 231 -10.42 -26.76 5.75
C ASN A 231 -9.03 -26.29 6.19
N LEU A 232 -8.01 -26.94 5.66
CA LEU A 232 -6.61 -26.65 5.97
C LEU A 232 -6.07 -25.39 5.25
N LEU A 233 -6.88 -24.76 4.42
CA LEU A 233 -6.49 -23.54 3.69
C LEU A 233 -7.19 -22.37 4.34
N GLY A 234 -6.45 -21.50 4.93
CA GLY A 234 -6.94 -20.34 5.66
C GLY A 234 -6.07 -20.06 6.87
N SER A 235 -6.58 -19.34 7.83
CA SER A 235 -5.86 -18.99 9.07
C SER A 235 -5.25 -20.20 9.82
N GLY A 236 -5.78 -21.40 9.62
CA GLY A 236 -5.23 -22.64 10.17
C GLY A 236 -3.95 -23.14 9.49
N LEU A 237 -3.65 -22.70 8.26
CA LEU A 237 -2.46 -23.20 7.54
C LEU A 237 -1.17 -22.80 8.23
N ALA A 238 -1.06 -21.56 8.66
CA ALA A 238 0.14 -21.06 9.33
C ALA A 238 0.39 -21.73 10.68
N SER A 239 -0.65 -22.14 11.41
CA SER A 239 -0.53 -22.87 12.67
C SER A 239 -0.31 -24.38 12.49
N ALA A 240 -0.68 -24.93 11.32
CA ALA A 240 -0.53 -26.35 11.00
C ALA A 240 0.81 -26.65 10.28
N LEU A 241 1.44 -25.65 9.69
CA LEU A 241 2.78 -25.79 9.10
C LEU A 241 3.83 -25.71 10.20
N THR A 242 4.27 -26.86 10.67
CA THR A 242 5.51 -26.97 11.45
C THR A 242 6.69 -26.99 10.49
N LEU A 243 7.87 -26.58 10.98
CA LEU A 243 9.12 -26.66 10.19
C LEU A 243 9.40 -28.06 9.62
N GLU A 244 8.85 -29.11 10.23
CA GLU A 244 8.94 -30.50 9.79
C GLU A 244 8.04 -30.82 8.58
N ASN A 245 6.96 -30.04 8.37
CA ASN A 245 6.03 -30.21 7.25
C ASN A 245 6.37 -29.30 6.07
N LEU A 246 7.35 -28.42 6.21
CA LEU A 246 7.80 -27.52 5.16
C LEU A 246 8.63 -28.17 4.04
N PRO A 247 9.30 -29.34 4.18
CA PRO A 247 10.12 -29.89 3.09
C PRO A 247 9.35 -30.24 1.82
N GLU A 248 8.07 -30.55 1.91
CA GLU A 248 7.23 -30.83 0.74
C GLU A 248 6.77 -29.54 0.02
N PHE A 249 6.79 -28.40 0.71
CA PHE A 249 6.40 -27.09 0.18
C PHE A 249 7.57 -26.09 0.24
N GLY A 250 8.70 -26.51 0.77
CA GLY A 250 9.75 -25.68 1.31
C GLY A 250 10.52 -24.79 0.32
N HIS A 251 10.21 -24.81 -0.95
CA HIS A 251 10.74 -23.86 -1.94
C HIS A 251 9.65 -23.07 -2.66
N SER A 252 8.41 -23.23 -2.23
CA SER A 252 7.26 -22.60 -2.87
C SER A 252 6.48 -21.67 -1.96
N VAL A 253 6.88 -21.54 -0.69
CA VAL A 253 6.25 -20.64 0.29
C VAL A 253 7.35 -19.86 0.98
N ALA A 254 7.90 -18.89 0.28
CA ALA A 254 8.75 -17.83 0.82
C ALA A 254 8.39 -16.53 0.11
#